data_cf4c4356c9a1e3998c0532808b4b0b95
#
_entry.id   cf4c4356c9a1e3998c0532808b4b0b95
#
_cell.length_a   1.000
_cell.length_b   1.000
_cell.length_c   1.000
_cell.angle_alpha   90.00
_cell.angle_beta   90.00
_cell.angle_gamma   90.00
#
_symmetry.space_group_name_H-M   'P 1'
#
loop_
_entity.id
_entity.type
_entity.pdbx_description
1 polymer ?
#
loop_
_entity_poly.entity_id
_entity_poly.type
_entity_poly.pdbx_seq_one_letter_code
_entity_poly.pdbx_strand_id
1 'polypeptide(L)'
;MDVTAYLEAAPEDRRPALARLRELCVAELPGFEEGIAYGMPAYVRPGGTEAEIAWANQKQYISFYLMRTDLRDALADRLAGRDMGKSCLRFRNPAKVDFDLLRDLLRATAQAGPGRVC
;
A
#
# COMPACT_ATOMS: atom_id res chain seq x y z
N MET A 1 7.57 -17.28 -2.40
CA MET A 1 6.69 -16.69 -1.35
C MET A 1 5.59 -15.93 -2.05
N ASP A 2 4.37 -16.04 -1.56
CA ASP A 2 3.26 -15.23 -2.03
C ASP A 2 2.72 -14.37 -0.88
N VAL A 3 1.68 -13.57 -1.15
CA VAL A 3 1.14 -12.65 -0.14
C VAL A 3 0.52 -13.40 1.03
N THR A 4 -0.10 -14.55 0.79
CA THR A 4 -0.65 -15.38 1.87
C THR A 4 0.46 -15.84 2.82
N ALA A 5 1.58 -16.33 2.27
CA ALA A 5 2.73 -16.73 3.09
C ALA A 5 3.32 -15.54 3.84
N TYR A 6 3.37 -14.37 3.20
CA TYR A 6 3.83 -13.14 3.85
C TYR A 6 2.97 -12.81 5.07
N LEU A 7 1.65 -12.89 4.94
CA LEU A 7 0.72 -12.65 6.05
C LEU A 7 0.88 -13.68 7.17
N GLU A 8 1.05 -14.94 6.82
CA GLU A 8 1.20 -16.00 7.81
C GLU A 8 2.47 -15.84 8.64
N ALA A 9 3.52 -15.28 8.05
CA ALA A 9 4.78 -15.02 8.73
C ALA A 9 4.76 -13.77 9.61
N ALA A 10 3.72 -12.94 9.53
CA ALA A 10 3.63 -11.71 10.30
C ALA A 10 3.29 -12.00 11.77
N PRO A 11 3.73 -11.13 12.71
CA PRO A 11 3.37 -11.25 14.12
C PRO A 11 1.86 -11.25 14.32
N GLU A 12 1.38 -11.98 15.31
CA GLU A 12 -0.06 -12.11 15.57
C GLU A 12 -0.74 -10.77 15.84
N ASP A 13 -0.07 -9.85 16.53
CA ASP A 13 -0.63 -8.55 16.85
C ASP A 13 -0.79 -7.65 15.62
N ARG A 14 -0.06 -7.90 14.56
CA ARG A 14 -0.15 -7.13 13.30
C ARG A 14 -0.98 -7.79 12.23
N ARG A 15 -1.13 -9.10 12.30
CA ARG A 15 -1.79 -9.87 11.25
C ARG A 15 -3.20 -9.39 10.90
N PRO A 16 -4.07 -9.05 11.87
CA PRO A 16 -5.40 -8.54 11.52
C PRO A 16 -5.35 -7.26 10.69
N ALA A 17 -4.49 -6.30 11.05
CA ALA A 17 -4.37 -5.06 10.31
C ALA A 17 -3.81 -5.30 8.91
N LEU A 18 -2.79 -6.17 8.79
CA LEU A 18 -2.19 -6.50 7.50
C LEU A 18 -3.18 -7.25 6.60
N ALA A 19 -3.95 -8.17 7.15
CA ALA A 19 -4.97 -8.90 6.40
C ALA A 19 -6.05 -7.94 5.88
N ARG A 20 -6.48 -7.01 6.71
CA ARG A 20 -7.45 -5.98 6.30
C ARG A 20 -6.88 -5.09 5.20
N LEU A 21 -5.61 -4.73 5.31
CA LEU A 21 -4.93 -3.93 4.30
C LEU A 21 -4.89 -4.66 2.95
N ARG A 22 -4.57 -5.95 2.98
CA ARG A 22 -4.59 -6.77 1.76
C ARG A 22 -5.97 -6.80 1.13
N GLU A 23 -7.01 -7.06 1.94
CA GLU A 23 -8.38 -7.10 1.46
C GLU A 23 -8.78 -5.77 0.80
N LEU A 24 -8.38 -4.66 1.42
CA LEU A 24 -8.67 -3.34 0.89
C LEU A 24 -7.98 -3.12 -0.47
N CYS A 25 -6.70 -3.50 -0.57
CA CYS A 25 -5.96 -3.37 -1.83
C CYS A 25 -6.62 -4.18 -2.95
N VAL A 26 -6.97 -5.44 -2.67
CA VAL A 26 -7.61 -6.30 -3.67
C VAL A 26 -8.96 -5.72 -4.11
N ALA A 27 -9.75 -5.22 -3.16
CA ALA A 27 -11.07 -4.67 -3.45
C ALA A 27 -11.01 -3.37 -4.25
N GLU A 28 -10.05 -2.48 -3.93
CA GLU A 28 -10.00 -1.14 -4.52
C GLU A 28 -9.11 -1.05 -5.77
N LEU A 29 -8.37 -2.10 -6.09
CA LEU A 29 -7.50 -2.16 -7.27
C LEU A 29 -7.94 -3.27 -8.22
N PRO A 30 -9.16 -3.18 -8.79
CA PRO A 30 -9.64 -4.25 -9.68
C PRO A 30 -8.72 -4.40 -10.89
N GLY A 31 -8.37 -5.64 -11.20
CA GLY A 31 -7.51 -5.96 -12.34
C GLY A 31 -6.01 -5.79 -12.08
N PHE A 32 -5.61 -5.16 -10.98
CA PHE A 32 -4.19 -5.08 -10.64
C PHE A 32 -3.70 -6.47 -10.22
N GLU A 33 -2.48 -6.78 -10.63
CA GLU A 33 -1.85 -8.06 -10.28
C GLU A 33 -1.15 -7.95 -8.93
N GLU A 34 -1.57 -8.79 -7.99
CA GLU A 34 -0.94 -8.89 -6.68
C GLU A 34 0.24 -9.84 -6.73
N GLY A 35 1.35 -9.43 -6.16
CA GLY A 35 2.54 -10.27 -6.09
C GLY A 35 3.51 -9.77 -5.03
N ILE A 36 4.73 -10.26 -5.09
CA ILE A 36 5.81 -9.83 -4.20
C ILE A 36 6.84 -9.08 -5.04
N ALA A 37 7.17 -7.87 -4.62
CA ALA A 37 8.24 -7.06 -5.21
C ALA A 37 9.03 -6.41 -4.07
N TYR A 38 10.34 -6.40 -4.20
CA TYR A 38 11.22 -5.86 -3.15
C TYR A 38 10.98 -6.51 -1.78
N GLY A 39 10.58 -7.81 -1.78
CA GLY A 39 10.30 -8.55 -0.56
C GLY A 39 9.00 -8.21 0.14
N MET A 40 8.07 -7.51 -0.50
CA MET A 40 6.81 -7.08 0.10
C MET A 40 5.64 -7.23 -0.86
N PRO A 41 4.41 -7.35 -0.35
CA PRO A 41 3.23 -7.36 -1.20
C PRO A 41 3.12 -6.08 -2.04
N ALA A 42 2.84 -6.25 -3.32
CA ALA A 42 2.85 -5.16 -4.28
C ALA A 42 1.79 -5.40 -5.37
N TYR A 43 1.38 -4.32 -6.01
CA TYR A 43 0.27 -4.35 -6.97
C TYR A 43 0.68 -3.62 -8.24
N VAL A 44 0.57 -4.35 -9.37
CA VAL A 44 0.96 -3.87 -10.69
C VAL A 44 -0.28 -3.66 -11.54
N ARG A 45 -0.38 -2.49 -12.16
CA ARG A 45 -1.50 -2.13 -13.05
C ARG A 45 -1.58 -3.09 -14.24
N PRO A 46 -2.79 -3.43 -14.73
CA PRO A 46 -2.91 -4.24 -15.96
C PRO A 46 -2.09 -3.64 -17.09
N GLY A 47 -1.24 -4.46 -17.69
CA GLY A 47 -0.34 -4.02 -18.76
C GLY A 47 0.91 -3.29 -18.28
N GLY A 48 1.02 -3.01 -16.99
CA GLY A 48 2.20 -2.37 -16.42
C GLY A 48 3.27 -3.36 -16.03
N THR A 49 4.44 -2.85 -15.64
CA THR A 49 5.57 -3.67 -15.22
C THR A 49 6.07 -3.31 -13.81
N GLU A 50 5.70 -2.15 -13.30
CA GLU A 50 6.18 -1.67 -12.01
C GLU A 50 5.04 -1.56 -11.01
N ALA A 51 5.32 -1.85 -9.75
CA ALA A 51 4.33 -1.73 -8.69
C ALA A 51 3.99 -0.26 -8.45
N GLU A 52 2.71 0.06 -8.33
CA GLU A 52 2.23 1.40 -7.98
C GLU A 52 1.83 1.50 -6.52
N ILE A 53 1.45 0.39 -5.92
CA ILE A 53 1.08 0.27 -4.51
C ILE A 53 1.85 -0.90 -3.92
N ALA A 54 2.28 -0.74 -2.68
CA ALA A 54 2.89 -1.83 -1.90
C ALA A 54 2.64 -1.59 -0.42
N TRP A 55 2.81 -2.61 0.38
CA TRP A 55 2.77 -2.49 1.84
C TRP A 55 3.71 -3.51 2.47
N ALA A 56 4.14 -3.24 3.68
CA ALA A 56 5.08 -4.11 4.35
C ALA A 56 4.90 -4.09 5.87
N ASN A 57 5.24 -5.23 6.47
CA ASN A 57 5.39 -5.35 7.91
C ASN A 57 6.86 -5.05 8.24
N GLN A 58 7.15 -3.86 8.71
CA GLN A 58 8.48 -3.46 9.12
C GLN A 58 8.67 -3.75 10.61
N LYS A 59 9.91 -3.67 11.06
CA LYS A 59 10.24 -3.99 12.45
C LYS A 59 9.46 -3.14 13.45
N GLN A 60 9.34 -1.84 13.20
CA GLN A 60 8.75 -0.89 14.15
C GLN A 60 7.45 -0.25 13.68
N TYR A 61 6.97 -0.60 12.47
CA TYR A 61 5.76 0.00 11.90
C TYR A 61 5.25 -0.83 10.73
N ILE A 62 4.01 -0.57 10.36
CA ILE A 62 3.44 -1.03 9.09
C ILE A 62 3.64 0.12 8.10
N SER A 63 4.13 -0.18 6.91
CA SER A 63 4.32 0.83 5.86
C SER A 63 3.37 0.58 4.69
N PHE A 64 2.89 1.68 4.11
CA PHE A 64 2.09 1.66 2.89
C PHE A 64 2.77 2.59 1.88
N TYR A 65 3.01 2.07 0.68
CA TYR A 65 3.76 2.79 -0.36
C TYR A 65 2.82 3.26 -1.45
N LEU A 66 2.79 4.58 -1.66
CA LEU A 66 2.17 5.21 -2.82
C LEU A 66 3.30 5.59 -3.77
N MET A 67 3.51 4.78 -4.81
CA MET A 67 4.68 4.92 -5.69
C MET A 67 4.50 5.99 -6.76
N ARG A 68 3.27 6.38 -7.07
CA ARG A 68 2.99 7.39 -8.08
C ARG A 68 3.31 8.78 -7.57
N THR A 69 4.33 9.43 -8.14
CA THR A 69 4.73 10.78 -7.75
C THR A 69 3.64 11.81 -8.05
N ASP A 70 2.95 11.67 -9.18
CA ASP A 70 1.85 12.55 -9.56
C ASP A 70 0.70 12.51 -8.55
N LEU A 71 0.38 11.32 -8.04
CA LEU A 71 -0.69 11.17 -7.04
C LEU A 71 -0.27 11.70 -5.68
N ARG A 72 0.99 11.52 -5.29
CA ARG A 72 1.49 12.12 -4.05
C ARG A 72 1.39 13.63 -4.08
N ASP A 73 1.72 14.23 -5.20
CA ASP A 73 1.61 15.69 -5.38
C ASP A 73 0.15 16.14 -5.37
N ALA A 74 -0.71 15.42 -6.09
CA ALA A 74 -2.13 15.76 -6.17
C ALA A 74 -2.85 15.61 -4.83
N LEU A 75 -2.40 14.68 -4.00
CA LEU A 75 -3.02 14.37 -2.70
C LEU A 75 -2.20 14.91 -1.52
N ALA A 76 -1.31 15.87 -1.78
CA ALA A 76 -0.41 16.40 -0.76
C ALA A 76 -1.15 16.88 0.49
N ASP A 77 -2.31 17.50 0.34
CA ASP A 77 -3.10 17.99 1.47
C ASP A 77 -3.59 16.83 2.36
N ARG A 78 -3.95 15.70 1.76
CA ARG A 78 -4.39 14.52 2.51
C ARG A 78 -3.23 13.84 3.24
N LEU A 79 -2.00 14.04 2.74
CA LEU A 79 -0.79 13.43 3.28
C LEU A 79 -0.08 14.34 4.29
N ALA A 80 -0.43 15.61 4.34
CA ALA A 80 0.21 16.58 5.23
C ALA A 80 0.07 16.15 6.70
N GLY A 81 1.16 16.26 7.47
CA GLY A 81 1.16 15.92 8.89
C GLY A 81 1.26 14.44 9.19
N ARG A 82 1.30 13.58 8.18
CA ARG A 82 1.43 12.13 8.37
C ARG A 82 2.89 11.75 8.56
N ASP A 83 3.12 10.63 9.25
CA ASP A 83 4.46 10.03 9.40
C ASP A 83 4.83 9.39 8.07
N MET A 84 5.64 10.06 7.28
CA MET A 84 5.99 9.63 5.92
C MET A 84 7.48 9.66 5.66
N GLY A 85 7.95 8.65 4.92
CA GLY A 85 9.18 8.75 4.18
C GLY A 85 8.92 9.31 2.78
N LYS A 86 9.84 9.06 1.84
CA LYS A 86 9.74 9.60 0.48
C LYS A 86 8.49 9.15 -0.25
N SER A 87 8.12 7.88 -0.12
CA SER A 87 6.95 7.30 -0.80
C SER A 87 6.09 6.44 0.11
N CYS A 88 6.40 6.35 1.40
CA CYS A 88 5.65 5.48 2.31
C CYS A 88 5.05 6.23 3.49
N LEU A 89 3.83 5.83 3.82
CA LEU A 89 3.16 6.18 5.06
C LEU A 89 3.55 5.12 6.10
N ARG A 90 3.83 5.55 7.32
CA ARG A 90 4.19 4.66 8.43
C ARG A 90 3.11 4.69 9.49
N PHE A 91 2.73 3.52 9.97
CA PHE A 91 1.76 3.37 11.06
C PHE A 91 2.44 2.54 12.16
N ARG A 92 2.85 3.20 13.22
CA ARG A 92 3.61 2.53 14.30
C ARG A 92 2.72 1.69 15.20
N ASN A 93 1.44 2.02 15.26
CA ASN A 93 0.46 1.25 16.01
C ASN A 93 -0.51 0.57 15.03
N PRO A 94 -0.56 -0.78 14.99
CA PRO A 94 -1.47 -1.49 14.08
C PRO A 94 -2.94 -1.10 14.25
N ALA A 95 -3.35 -0.73 15.46
CA ALA A 95 -4.72 -0.31 15.74
C ALA A 95 -5.04 1.08 15.17
N LYS A 96 -4.03 1.84 14.74
CA LYS A 96 -4.20 3.20 14.24
C LYS A 96 -3.91 3.33 12.74
N VAL A 97 -3.91 2.23 12.02
CA VAL A 97 -3.84 2.29 10.55
C VAL A 97 -5.09 3.00 10.04
N ASP A 98 -4.89 4.07 9.28
CA ASP A 98 -5.99 4.88 8.77
C ASP A 98 -6.50 4.28 7.45
N PHE A 99 -7.40 3.31 7.57
CA PHE A 99 -7.93 2.62 6.39
C PHE A 99 -8.79 3.52 5.50
N ASP A 100 -9.42 4.56 6.04
CA ASP A 100 -10.17 5.50 5.21
C ASP A 100 -9.24 6.29 4.29
N LEU A 101 -8.12 6.75 4.82
CA LEU A 101 -7.10 7.41 4.00
C LEU A 101 -6.57 6.46 2.94
N LEU A 102 -6.20 5.24 3.33
CA LEU A 102 -5.64 4.26 2.40
C LEU A 102 -6.64 3.91 1.30
N ARG A 103 -7.92 3.80 1.63
CA ARG A 103 -8.96 3.58 0.62
C ARG A 103 -8.98 4.71 -0.40
N ASP A 104 -8.89 5.95 0.05
CA ASP A 104 -8.91 7.10 -0.85
C ASP A 104 -7.68 7.11 -1.77
N LEU A 105 -6.51 6.76 -1.22
CA LEU A 105 -5.29 6.66 -2.02
C LEU A 105 -5.39 5.54 -3.07
N LEU A 106 -5.94 4.40 -2.68
CA LEU A 106 -6.14 3.27 -3.58
C LEU A 106 -7.12 3.60 -4.70
N ARG A 107 -8.25 4.24 -4.35
CA ARG A 107 -9.24 4.67 -5.35
C ARG A 107 -8.66 5.68 -6.32
N ALA A 108 -7.88 6.62 -5.83
CA ALA A 108 -7.20 7.59 -6.69
C ALA A 108 -6.25 6.89 -7.65
N THR A 109 -5.52 5.89 -7.18
CA THR A 109 -4.61 5.09 -8.02
C THR A 109 -5.38 4.33 -9.09
N ALA A 110 -6.47 3.67 -8.71
CA ALA A 110 -7.28 2.90 -9.65
C ALA A 110 -7.93 3.78 -10.72
N GLN A 111 -8.37 4.98 -10.34
CA GLN A 111 -9.03 5.92 -11.24
C GLN A 111 -8.06 6.66 -12.16
N ALA A 112 -6.81 6.80 -11.76
CA ALA A 112 -5.79 7.40 -12.60
C ALA A 112 -5.42 6.46 -13.73
N GLY A 113 -5.06 6.98 -14.87
CA GLY A 113 -4.47 6.17 -15.92
C GLY A 113 -3.04 5.79 -15.59
N PRO A 114 -2.35 5.06 -16.50
CA PRO A 114 -0.93 4.75 -16.32
C PRO A 114 -0.11 6.01 -16.08
N GLY A 115 0.92 5.90 -15.26
CA GLY A 115 1.78 7.03 -14.95
C GLY A 115 3.12 6.56 -14.40
N ARG A 116 3.98 7.54 -14.14
CA ARG A 116 5.34 7.25 -13.69
C ARG A 116 5.36 6.91 -12.21
N VAL A 117 6.08 5.84 -11.88
CA VAL A 117 6.43 5.51 -10.49
C VAL A 117 7.84 5.97 -10.21
N CYS A 118 8.18 6.19 -8.94
CA CYS A 118 9.52 6.58 -8.55
C CYS A 118 10.46 5.41 -8.38
#